data_28b5e0afda4c1488f1e416d23faf3ad7
#
_entry.id   28b5e0afda4c1488f1e416d23faf3ad7
#
_cell.length_a   1.000
_cell.length_b   1.000
_cell.length_c   1.000
_cell.angle_alpha   90.00
_cell.angle_beta   90.00
_cell.angle_gamma   90.00
#
_symmetry.space_group_name_H-M   'P 1'
#
loop_
_entity.id
_entity.type
_entity.pdbx_description
1 polymer ?
#
loop_
_entity_poly.entity_id
_entity_poly.type
_entity_poly.pdbx_seq_one_letter_code
_entity_poly.pdbx_strand_id
1 'polypeptide(L)'
;MTALDLSSTVGVVGTGTMGQGIAQVALVAGHPVRLYDTVPGRAGEAAAAIGARLDRLVEKDRMTAAARDAARARLVPAGELAEFADCTLVVEAVLERLEAKQELFRALEDIVGEDCLLATNTSSLSVTAIGGALRSASRLVGLHFFNPAPLLPLVEVVSGFATDVTSATRAYETARSWGKTPVACADTPGFIVNRIARPFYAEAFAVHEAQAADPATIDAVLRECGGFRMGAFELTDLIGQDVNESVTHSVWQAFFQDVRFAPSLAQRRLVESGRLGRKSGHGWYDYTDDAEPVEPHTAEPADRPAYVVAEGGLGPAADVLAMIREAGIQVREEDEDHGTRLVLPSGGQLVLADGQTSVEFRDVVYFDLALDYRRATRIALSAGHDTLPQTLSEAIGLFQALGKQVSVIGDVPGMIVARTVARVIDLAHDAVAKGVATEEDIDTAMRLGVNYPLGPFEWSRRLGRDFAYDLLDDLHLRDPSGRYAPSLALYRHAYATEKREGAS
;
A
#
# COMPACT_ATOMS: atom_id res chain seq x y z
N MET A 1 -13.87 17.83 21.14
CA MET A 1 -14.93 18.18 20.16
C MET A 1 -15.61 16.90 19.72
N THR A 2 -16.88 16.98 19.40
CA THR A 2 -17.73 15.82 19.11
C THR A 2 -17.94 15.64 17.61
N ALA A 3 -18.19 14.41 17.18
CA ALA A 3 -18.70 14.09 15.86
C ALA A 3 -19.95 14.94 15.50
N LEU A 4 -20.30 14.97 14.24
CA LEU A 4 -21.59 15.52 13.80
C LEU A 4 -22.74 14.81 14.51
N ASP A 5 -23.72 15.60 14.97
CA ASP A 5 -24.97 15.03 15.46
C ASP A 5 -25.72 14.29 14.34
N LEU A 6 -26.37 13.16 14.64
CA LEU A 6 -27.08 12.36 13.65
C LEU A 6 -28.25 13.09 12.97
N SER A 7 -28.78 14.17 13.58
CA SER A 7 -29.76 15.05 12.95
C SER A 7 -29.17 15.98 11.89
N SER A 8 -27.82 16.09 11.83
CA SER A 8 -27.12 16.95 10.89
C SER A 8 -27.22 16.42 9.46
N THR A 9 -27.61 17.28 8.53
CA THR A 9 -27.65 16.93 7.10
C THR A 9 -26.25 16.87 6.49
N VAL A 10 -25.95 15.77 5.81
CA VAL A 10 -24.72 15.58 5.04
C VAL A 10 -25.02 15.77 3.56
N GLY A 11 -24.34 16.71 2.93
CA GLY A 11 -24.37 16.91 1.48
C GLY A 11 -23.31 16.06 0.80
N VAL A 12 -23.62 15.45 -0.33
CA VAL A 12 -22.64 14.78 -1.21
C VAL A 12 -22.79 15.32 -2.63
N VAL A 13 -21.72 15.90 -3.15
CA VAL A 13 -21.67 16.46 -4.52
C VAL A 13 -20.82 15.56 -5.40
N GLY A 14 -21.41 15.10 -6.49
CA GLY A 14 -20.85 14.07 -7.36
C GLY A 14 -21.43 12.70 -7.06
N THR A 15 -22.06 12.09 -8.07
CA THR A 15 -22.81 10.82 -7.93
C THR A 15 -22.14 9.63 -8.59
N GLY A 16 -20.82 9.72 -8.81
CA GLY A 16 -19.99 8.60 -9.23
C GLY A 16 -19.86 7.52 -8.15
N THR A 17 -19.04 6.52 -8.41
CA THR A 17 -18.82 5.38 -7.50
C THR A 17 -18.48 5.82 -6.07
N MET A 18 -17.59 6.80 -5.92
CA MET A 18 -17.18 7.28 -4.60
C MET A 18 -18.30 8.07 -3.91
N GLY A 19 -18.92 9.03 -4.58
CA GLY A 19 -20.00 9.82 -3.97
C GLY A 19 -21.20 8.97 -3.53
N GLN A 20 -21.60 8.00 -4.36
CA GLN A 20 -22.63 7.04 -3.96
C GLN A 20 -22.21 6.21 -2.74
N GLY A 21 -20.94 5.79 -2.68
CA GLY A 21 -20.40 5.02 -1.56
C GLY A 21 -20.38 5.82 -0.26
N ILE A 22 -19.92 7.07 -0.32
CA ILE A 22 -19.86 8.01 0.82
C ILE A 22 -21.27 8.33 1.32
N ALA A 23 -22.20 8.63 0.40
CA ALA A 23 -23.60 8.86 0.74
C ALA A 23 -24.22 7.65 1.45
N GLN A 24 -23.95 6.43 0.98
CA GLN A 24 -24.39 5.19 1.64
C GLN A 24 -23.80 5.06 3.05
N VAL A 25 -22.51 5.39 3.26
CA VAL A 25 -21.89 5.35 4.59
C VAL A 25 -22.59 6.32 5.55
N ALA A 26 -22.80 7.56 5.15
CA ALA A 26 -23.49 8.57 5.98
C ALA A 26 -24.94 8.16 6.29
N LEU A 27 -25.66 7.60 5.31
CA LEU A 27 -27.04 7.10 5.50
C LEU A 27 -27.12 5.96 6.50
N VAL A 28 -26.21 4.99 6.38
CA VAL A 28 -26.14 3.81 7.29
C VAL A 28 -25.76 4.26 8.71
N ALA A 29 -24.91 5.29 8.83
CA ALA A 29 -24.59 5.91 10.12
C ALA A 29 -25.78 6.64 10.76
N GLY A 30 -26.81 7.02 9.98
CA GLY A 30 -28.05 7.60 10.51
C GLY A 30 -28.36 9.03 10.05
N HIS A 31 -27.49 9.68 9.30
CA HIS A 31 -27.66 11.06 8.84
C HIS A 31 -28.70 11.21 7.72
N PRO A 32 -29.44 12.34 7.66
CA PRO A 32 -30.05 12.79 6.43
C PRO A 32 -28.98 13.12 5.39
N VAL A 33 -29.20 12.71 4.12
CA VAL A 33 -28.24 12.93 3.04
C VAL A 33 -28.90 13.61 1.86
N ARG A 34 -28.29 14.72 1.41
CA ARG A 34 -28.60 15.36 0.13
C ARG A 34 -27.57 14.93 -0.91
N LEU A 35 -28.05 14.55 -2.08
CA LEU A 35 -27.20 14.06 -3.16
C LEU A 35 -27.38 14.92 -4.40
N TYR A 36 -26.32 15.50 -4.94
CA TYR A 36 -26.37 16.37 -6.10
C TYR A 36 -25.33 15.97 -7.16
N ASP A 37 -25.73 16.15 -8.42
CA ASP A 37 -24.83 16.06 -9.58
C ASP A 37 -25.18 17.16 -10.57
N THR A 38 -24.19 17.65 -11.29
CA THR A 38 -24.37 18.66 -12.33
C THR A 38 -25.16 18.16 -13.55
N VAL A 39 -25.19 16.84 -13.76
CA VAL A 39 -25.96 16.21 -14.82
C VAL A 39 -27.38 15.94 -14.35
N PRO A 40 -28.41 16.52 -14.98
CA PRO A 40 -29.79 16.33 -14.57
C PRO A 40 -30.20 14.85 -14.50
N GLY A 41 -30.92 14.47 -13.45
CA GLY A 41 -31.42 13.11 -13.24
C GLY A 41 -30.44 12.16 -12.56
N ARG A 42 -29.11 12.39 -12.65
CA ARG A 42 -28.08 11.51 -12.06
C ARG A 42 -28.21 11.34 -10.54
N ALA A 43 -28.57 12.39 -9.82
CA ALA A 43 -28.78 12.29 -8.38
C ALA A 43 -29.91 11.30 -8.04
N GLY A 44 -31.00 11.29 -8.82
CA GLY A 44 -32.11 10.31 -8.69
C GLY A 44 -31.68 8.90 -9.04
N GLU A 45 -30.95 8.69 -10.11
CA GLU A 45 -30.39 7.40 -10.51
C GLU A 45 -29.46 6.84 -9.41
N ALA A 46 -28.59 7.69 -8.87
CA ALA A 46 -27.68 7.31 -7.79
C ALA A 46 -28.43 6.96 -6.51
N ALA A 47 -29.49 7.69 -6.17
CA ALA A 47 -30.35 7.37 -5.02
C ALA A 47 -31.03 6.00 -5.19
N ALA A 48 -31.53 5.68 -6.39
CA ALA A 48 -32.07 4.37 -6.70
C ALA A 48 -31.02 3.26 -6.58
N ALA A 49 -29.81 3.49 -7.09
CA ALA A 49 -28.69 2.56 -6.99
C ALA A 49 -28.25 2.31 -5.54
N ILE A 50 -28.20 3.35 -4.69
CA ILE A 50 -27.96 3.22 -3.25
C ILE A 50 -29.08 2.38 -2.61
N GLY A 51 -30.36 2.68 -2.93
CA GLY A 51 -31.50 1.90 -2.46
C GLY A 51 -31.36 0.42 -2.78
N ALA A 52 -31.01 0.06 -4.01
CA ALA A 52 -30.79 -1.33 -4.41
C ALA A 52 -29.63 -2.01 -3.64
N ARG A 53 -28.57 -1.25 -3.29
CA ARG A 53 -27.49 -1.78 -2.44
C ARG A 53 -27.95 -2.03 -1.01
N LEU A 54 -28.79 -1.15 -0.45
CA LEU A 54 -29.39 -1.36 0.87
C LEU A 54 -30.32 -2.59 0.89
N ASP A 55 -31.08 -2.86 -0.19
CA ASP A 55 -31.87 -4.09 -0.30
C ASP A 55 -31.00 -5.35 -0.23
N ARG A 56 -29.86 -5.34 -0.95
CA ARG A 56 -28.91 -6.47 -0.90
C ARG A 56 -28.31 -6.68 0.50
N LEU A 57 -28.19 -5.62 1.32
CA LEU A 57 -27.76 -5.77 2.70
C LEU A 57 -28.83 -6.47 3.54
N VAL A 58 -30.11 -6.22 3.27
CA VAL A 58 -31.22 -6.93 3.93
C VAL A 58 -31.27 -8.39 3.48
N GLU A 59 -31.16 -8.65 2.18
CA GLU A 59 -31.10 -10.01 1.61
C GLU A 59 -29.96 -10.87 2.19
N LYS A 60 -28.86 -10.21 2.62
CA LYS A 60 -27.69 -10.86 3.23
C LYS A 60 -27.70 -10.82 4.77
N ASP A 61 -28.82 -10.50 5.39
CA ASP A 61 -28.98 -10.37 6.85
C ASP A 61 -27.95 -9.39 7.51
N ARG A 62 -27.48 -8.41 6.74
CA ARG A 62 -26.55 -7.37 7.22
C ARG A 62 -27.24 -6.08 7.65
N MET A 63 -28.55 -5.96 7.39
CA MET A 63 -29.39 -4.82 7.73
C MET A 63 -30.83 -5.30 7.92
N THR A 64 -31.56 -4.71 8.87
CA THR A 64 -33.00 -4.97 8.98
C THR A 64 -33.79 -4.19 7.93
N ALA A 65 -34.96 -4.70 7.52
CA ALA A 65 -35.85 -3.99 6.59
C ALA A 65 -36.26 -2.61 7.13
N ALA A 66 -36.52 -2.50 8.44
CA ALA A 66 -36.85 -1.22 9.08
C ALA A 66 -35.68 -0.19 8.98
N ALA A 67 -34.40 -0.64 9.17
CA ALA A 67 -33.25 0.22 9.04
C ALA A 67 -33.03 0.68 7.60
N ARG A 68 -33.26 -0.21 6.61
CA ARG A 68 -33.24 0.14 5.18
C ARG A 68 -34.28 1.21 4.85
N ASP A 69 -35.53 1.03 5.29
CA ASP A 69 -36.62 1.96 4.99
C ASP A 69 -36.36 3.32 5.62
N ALA A 70 -35.87 3.34 6.86
CA ALA A 70 -35.45 4.55 7.53
C ALA A 70 -34.27 5.26 6.81
N ALA A 71 -33.29 4.51 6.32
CA ALA A 71 -32.17 5.07 5.53
C ALA A 71 -32.66 5.67 4.21
N ARG A 72 -33.53 4.96 3.48
CA ARG A 72 -34.12 5.46 2.24
C ARG A 72 -34.91 6.76 2.43
N ALA A 73 -35.69 6.86 3.52
CA ALA A 73 -36.48 8.06 3.82
C ALA A 73 -35.61 9.31 4.11
N ARG A 74 -34.33 9.13 4.48
CA ARG A 74 -33.37 10.20 4.73
C ARG A 74 -32.54 10.60 3.51
N LEU A 75 -32.64 9.88 2.38
CA LEU A 75 -31.92 10.18 1.16
C LEU A 75 -32.74 11.08 0.23
N VAL A 76 -32.26 12.27 -0.03
CA VAL A 76 -32.95 13.26 -0.86
C VAL A 76 -32.05 13.66 -2.05
N PRO A 77 -32.42 13.27 -3.28
CA PRO A 77 -31.80 13.82 -4.47
C PRO A 77 -32.14 15.32 -4.58
N ALA A 78 -31.13 16.17 -4.68
CA ALA A 78 -31.29 17.60 -4.87
C ALA A 78 -31.26 17.95 -6.36
N GLY A 79 -32.13 18.88 -6.77
CA GLY A 79 -32.20 19.41 -8.13
C GLY A 79 -31.21 20.53 -8.38
N GLU A 80 -30.84 21.25 -7.34
CA GLU A 80 -29.91 22.39 -7.42
C GLU A 80 -29.02 22.46 -6.17
N LEU A 81 -27.87 23.12 -6.34
CA LEU A 81 -26.86 23.23 -5.27
C LEU A 81 -27.35 24.08 -4.08
N ALA A 82 -28.27 25.02 -4.31
CA ALA A 82 -28.86 25.86 -3.28
C ALA A 82 -29.62 25.09 -2.18
N GLU A 83 -30.07 23.87 -2.50
CA GLU A 83 -30.71 22.98 -1.52
C GLU A 83 -29.75 22.49 -0.42
N PHE A 84 -28.43 22.74 -0.54
CA PHE A 84 -27.41 22.39 0.46
C PHE A 84 -27.30 23.39 1.61
N ALA A 85 -28.11 24.45 1.63
CA ALA A 85 -28.03 25.55 2.62
C ALA A 85 -28.12 25.08 4.09
N ASP A 86 -28.81 23.95 4.37
CA ASP A 86 -28.97 23.35 5.70
C ASP A 86 -27.93 22.25 6.01
N CYS A 87 -26.99 21.99 5.09
CA CYS A 87 -25.95 21.00 5.32
C CYS A 87 -24.93 21.48 6.35
N THR A 88 -24.53 20.57 7.24
CA THR A 88 -23.48 20.81 8.24
C THR A 88 -22.14 20.16 7.89
N LEU A 89 -22.16 19.27 6.91
CA LEU A 89 -21.00 18.71 6.22
C LEU A 89 -21.35 18.57 4.75
N VAL A 90 -20.46 19.00 3.87
CA VAL A 90 -20.54 18.70 2.43
C VAL A 90 -19.28 17.96 2.00
N VAL A 91 -19.46 16.77 1.41
CA VAL A 91 -18.38 15.97 0.84
C VAL A 91 -18.43 16.06 -0.68
N GLU A 92 -17.35 16.51 -1.28
CA GLU A 92 -17.18 16.58 -2.73
C GLU A 92 -16.49 15.30 -3.25
N ALA A 93 -17.06 14.73 -4.31
CA ALA A 93 -16.52 13.57 -5.04
C ALA A 93 -16.76 13.72 -6.56
N VAL A 94 -16.43 14.91 -7.10
CA VAL A 94 -16.54 15.22 -8.54
C VAL A 94 -15.24 14.86 -9.28
N LEU A 95 -15.14 15.28 -10.56
CA LEU A 95 -13.95 15.04 -11.39
C LEU A 95 -12.68 15.59 -10.74
N GLU A 96 -11.58 14.86 -10.88
CA GLU A 96 -10.27 15.16 -10.28
C GLU A 96 -9.56 16.28 -11.07
N ARG A 97 -10.14 17.47 -11.04
CA ARG A 97 -9.63 18.69 -11.66
C ARG A 97 -9.69 19.84 -10.68
N LEU A 98 -8.55 20.49 -10.47
CA LEU A 98 -8.40 21.54 -9.45
C LEU A 98 -9.40 22.68 -9.64
N GLU A 99 -9.50 23.21 -10.87
CA GLU A 99 -10.38 24.34 -11.18
C GLU A 99 -11.85 24.00 -10.90
N ALA A 100 -12.28 22.78 -11.29
CA ALA A 100 -13.66 22.34 -11.08
C ALA A 100 -14.00 22.24 -9.59
N LYS A 101 -13.05 21.72 -8.78
CA LYS A 101 -13.23 21.64 -7.32
C LYS A 101 -13.23 23.04 -6.69
N GLN A 102 -12.34 23.92 -7.11
CA GLN A 102 -12.30 25.31 -6.63
C GLN A 102 -13.58 26.07 -6.95
N GLU A 103 -14.12 25.94 -8.16
CA GLU A 103 -15.39 26.57 -8.57
C GLU A 103 -16.54 26.04 -7.71
N LEU A 104 -16.62 24.73 -7.52
CA LEU A 104 -17.65 24.11 -6.70
C LEU A 104 -17.57 24.58 -5.25
N PHE A 105 -16.40 24.58 -4.64
CA PHE A 105 -16.25 24.99 -3.24
C PHE A 105 -16.54 26.47 -3.03
N ARG A 106 -16.22 27.37 -3.98
CA ARG A 106 -16.65 28.76 -3.93
C ARG A 106 -18.19 28.90 -3.93
N ALA A 107 -18.85 28.15 -4.82
CA ALA A 107 -20.31 28.15 -4.88
C ALA A 107 -20.93 27.58 -3.59
N LEU A 108 -20.37 26.51 -3.04
CA LEU A 108 -20.81 25.94 -1.76
C LEU A 108 -20.61 26.91 -0.61
N GLU A 109 -19.50 27.65 -0.58
CA GLU A 109 -19.22 28.65 0.47
C GLU A 109 -20.23 29.76 0.52
N ASP A 110 -20.84 30.13 -0.63
CA ASP A 110 -21.90 31.12 -0.72
C ASP A 110 -23.29 30.61 -0.28
N ILE A 111 -23.45 29.27 -0.20
CA ILE A 111 -24.74 28.60 0.06
C ILE A 111 -24.85 28.12 1.50
N VAL A 112 -23.81 27.42 1.99
CA VAL A 112 -23.84 26.74 3.30
C VAL A 112 -23.48 27.70 4.44
N GLY A 113 -23.98 27.41 5.64
CA GLY A 113 -23.64 28.18 6.84
C GLY A 113 -22.14 28.19 7.14
N GLU A 114 -21.68 29.18 7.91
CA GLU A 114 -20.26 29.37 8.25
C GLU A 114 -19.68 28.19 9.03
N ASP A 115 -20.48 27.51 9.84
CA ASP A 115 -20.11 26.33 10.63
C ASP A 115 -20.13 25.02 9.83
N CYS A 116 -20.54 25.06 8.56
CA CYS A 116 -20.55 23.87 7.71
C CYS A 116 -19.13 23.43 7.39
N LEU A 117 -18.82 22.17 7.70
CA LEU A 117 -17.55 21.55 7.32
C LEU A 117 -17.57 21.22 5.83
N LEU A 118 -16.53 21.63 5.11
CA LEU A 118 -16.32 21.30 3.71
C LEU A 118 -15.27 20.20 3.61
N ALA A 119 -15.55 19.16 2.83
CA ALA A 119 -14.65 18.04 2.68
C ALA A 119 -14.46 17.65 1.21
N THR A 120 -13.23 17.40 0.79
CA THR A 120 -12.92 16.85 -0.54
C THR A 120 -12.48 15.40 -0.44
N ASN A 121 -12.99 14.54 -1.33
CA ASN A 121 -12.55 13.16 -1.43
C ASN A 121 -11.44 12.99 -2.47
N THR A 122 -10.70 14.03 -2.79
CA THR A 122 -9.56 13.96 -3.71
C THR A 122 -8.56 12.88 -3.27
N SER A 123 -7.93 12.21 -4.23
CA SER A 123 -6.87 11.22 -3.99
C SER A 123 -5.48 11.74 -4.37
N SER A 124 -5.40 12.82 -5.14
CA SER A 124 -4.16 13.29 -5.78
C SER A 124 -3.96 14.80 -5.76
N LEU A 125 -5.05 15.59 -5.62
CA LEU A 125 -4.96 17.05 -5.59
C LEU A 125 -4.70 17.55 -4.17
N SER A 126 -3.91 18.62 -4.07
CA SER A 126 -3.63 19.26 -2.79
C SER A 126 -4.91 19.90 -2.20
N VAL A 127 -5.24 19.51 -0.97
CA VAL A 127 -6.31 20.15 -0.16
C VAL A 127 -6.01 21.63 0.04
N THR A 128 -4.74 21.96 0.24
CA THR A 128 -4.26 23.35 0.34
C THR A 128 -4.56 24.16 -0.93
N ALA A 129 -4.29 23.57 -2.10
CA ALA A 129 -4.56 24.23 -3.37
C ALA A 129 -6.07 24.44 -3.61
N ILE A 130 -6.90 23.46 -3.25
CA ILE A 130 -8.36 23.59 -3.31
C ILE A 130 -8.81 24.71 -2.37
N GLY A 131 -8.31 24.71 -1.13
CA GLY A 131 -8.64 25.71 -0.10
C GLY A 131 -8.19 27.14 -0.45
N GLY A 132 -7.15 27.29 -1.27
CA GLY A 132 -6.66 28.58 -1.73
C GLY A 132 -7.68 29.41 -2.52
N ALA A 133 -8.77 28.80 -2.97
CA ALA A 133 -9.87 29.47 -3.65
C ALA A 133 -10.98 29.97 -2.71
N LEU A 134 -10.95 29.58 -1.43
CA LEU A 134 -12.00 29.89 -0.45
C LEU A 134 -11.66 31.11 0.37
N ARG A 135 -12.69 31.81 0.84
CA ARG A 135 -12.59 32.88 1.82
C ARG A 135 -12.26 32.33 3.22
N SER A 136 -12.81 31.17 3.55
CA SER A 136 -12.64 30.49 4.84
C SER A 136 -12.14 29.06 4.64
N ALA A 137 -10.87 28.93 4.23
CA ALA A 137 -10.22 27.64 4.02
C ALA A 137 -10.01 26.83 5.32
N SER A 138 -10.18 27.47 6.50
CA SER A 138 -10.04 26.83 7.81
C SER A 138 -11.02 25.68 8.03
N ARG A 139 -12.17 25.70 7.35
CA ARG A 139 -13.22 24.67 7.43
C ARG A 139 -13.15 23.61 6.31
N LEU A 140 -12.12 23.66 5.47
CA LEU A 140 -11.90 22.66 4.43
C LEU A 140 -10.94 21.57 4.93
N VAL A 141 -11.33 20.30 4.75
CA VAL A 141 -10.50 19.12 5.03
C VAL A 141 -10.50 18.17 3.84
N GLY A 142 -9.47 17.37 3.69
CA GLY A 142 -9.55 16.16 2.89
C GLY A 142 -10.25 15.05 3.69
N LEU A 143 -11.19 14.36 3.07
CA LEU A 143 -11.85 13.19 3.64
C LEU A 143 -11.77 12.06 2.62
N HIS A 144 -10.59 11.46 2.54
CA HIS A 144 -10.24 10.51 1.50
C HIS A 144 -10.69 9.11 1.85
N PHE A 145 -11.77 8.67 1.21
CA PHE A 145 -12.29 7.29 1.30
C PHE A 145 -11.66 6.42 0.23
N PHE A 146 -11.53 5.14 0.54
CA PHE A 146 -11.03 4.11 -0.40
C PHE A 146 -12.17 3.35 -1.05
N ASN A 147 -11.99 2.98 -2.31
CA ASN A 147 -13.00 2.27 -3.09
C ASN A 147 -12.97 0.75 -2.81
N PRO A 148 -14.10 0.13 -2.42
CA PRO A 148 -15.44 0.67 -2.24
C PRO A 148 -15.63 1.29 -0.83
N ALA A 149 -16.06 2.56 -0.76
CA ALA A 149 -16.20 3.29 0.49
C ALA A 149 -17.06 2.59 1.57
N PRO A 150 -18.18 1.87 1.25
CA PRO A 150 -18.92 1.12 2.26
C PRO A 150 -18.17 -0.07 2.86
N LEU A 151 -17.17 -0.64 2.16
CA LEU A 151 -16.49 -1.87 2.56
C LEU A 151 -15.16 -1.62 3.24
N LEU A 152 -14.36 -0.68 2.70
CA LEU A 152 -13.05 -0.38 3.26
C LEU A 152 -13.18 0.47 4.52
N PRO A 153 -12.52 0.08 5.62
CA PRO A 153 -12.65 0.77 6.89
C PRO A 153 -11.87 2.10 6.94
N LEU A 154 -10.79 2.22 6.18
CA LEU A 154 -9.87 3.35 6.25
C LEU A 154 -10.47 4.63 5.68
N VAL A 155 -10.21 5.76 6.36
CA VAL A 155 -10.41 7.11 5.85
C VAL A 155 -9.20 7.96 6.24
N GLU A 156 -8.53 8.58 5.29
CA GLU A 156 -7.51 9.59 5.57
C GLU A 156 -8.18 10.95 5.78
N VAL A 157 -7.96 11.55 6.95
CA VAL A 157 -8.38 12.91 7.28
C VAL A 157 -7.21 13.84 7.04
N VAL A 158 -7.28 14.60 5.96
CA VAL A 158 -6.14 15.37 5.44
C VAL A 158 -6.29 16.84 5.82
N SER A 159 -5.32 17.36 6.56
CA SER A 159 -5.26 18.76 6.92
C SER A 159 -4.45 19.54 5.88
N GLY A 160 -5.11 20.44 5.15
CA GLY A 160 -4.44 21.44 4.32
C GLY A 160 -3.76 22.52 5.18
N PHE A 161 -2.97 23.38 4.55
CA PHE A 161 -2.19 24.41 5.26
C PHE A 161 -3.03 25.34 6.13
N ALA A 162 -4.24 25.67 5.69
CA ALA A 162 -5.15 26.56 6.40
C ALA A 162 -6.23 25.83 7.21
N THR A 163 -6.27 24.49 7.17
CA THR A 163 -7.28 23.70 7.89
C THR A 163 -7.15 23.92 9.40
N ASP A 164 -8.23 24.30 10.06
CA ASP A 164 -8.27 24.45 11.50
C ASP A 164 -8.27 23.06 12.20
N VAL A 165 -7.57 22.95 13.30
CA VAL A 165 -7.53 21.74 14.17
C VAL A 165 -8.94 21.32 14.57
N THR A 166 -9.85 22.26 14.82
CA THR A 166 -11.26 22.02 15.13
C THR A 166 -11.97 21.28 14.00
N SER A 167 -11.78 21.76 12.77
CA SER A 167 -12.38 21.17 11.55
C SER A 167 -11.84 19.77 11.29
N ALA A 168 -10.52 19.59 11.39
CA ALA A 168 -9.88 18.29 11.24
C ALA A 168 -10.36 17.29 12.31
N THR A 169 -10.43 17.71 13.58
CA THR A 169 -10.91 16.85 14.68
C THR A 169 -12.37 16.47 14.48
N ARG A 170 -13.22 17.42 14.05
CA ARG A 170 -14.64 17.14 13.78
C ARG A 170 -14.81 16.15 12.63
N ALA A 171 -14.03 16.27 11.56
CA ALA A 171 -14.03 15.32 10.45
C ALA A 171 -13.59 13.93 10.91
N TYR A 172 -12.51 13.85 11.69
CA TYR A 172 -11.98 12.62 12.25
C TYR A 172 -13.02 11.89 13.11
N GLU A 173 -13.61 12.57 14.08
CA GLU A 173 -14.62 11.99 14.96
C GLU A 173 -15.90 11.62 14.20
N THR A 174 -16.27 12.38 13.16
CA THR A 174 -17.40 12.03 12.30
C THR A 174 -17.13 10.76 11.51
N ALA A 175 -15.98 10.62 10.88
CA ALA A 175 -15.61 9.39 10.18
C ALA A 175 -15.59 8.18 11.14
N ARG A 176 -15.09 8.38 12.37
CA ARG A 176 -15.10 7.35 13.42
C ARG A 176 -16.53 6.95 13.81
N SER A 177 -17.42 7.92 13.98
CA SER A 177 -18.83 7.65 14.29
C SER A 177 -19.57 6.91 13.18
N TRP A 178 -19.09 7.02 11.94
CA TRP A 178 -19.60 6.27 10.78
C TRP A 178 -19.06 4.83 10.70
N GLY A 179 -18.36 4.35 11.75
CA GLY A 179 -17.78 3.02 11.80
C GLY A 179 -16.53 2.86 10.93
N LYS A 180 -15.89 3.98 10.56
CA LYS A 180 -14.62 3.99 9.87
C LYS A 180 -13.46 4.05 10.86
N THR A 181 -12.26 3.71 10.36
CA THR A 181 -11.01 3.90 11.06
C THR A 181 -10.30 5.10 10.42
N PRO A 182 -10.49 6.32 10.95
CA PRO A 182 -9.80 7.49 10.44
C PRO A 182 -8.34 7.48 10.86
N VAL A 183 -7.48 7.99 9.99
CA VAL A 183 -6.08 8.36 10.28
C VAL A 183 -5.87 9.82 9.92
N ALA A 184 -5.08 10.52 10.72
CA ALA A 184 -4.79 11.93 10.48
C ALA A 184 -3.50 12.09 9.67
N CYS A 185 -3.53 12.96 8.66
CA CYS A 185 -2.32 13.28 7.91
C CYS A 185 -2.29 14.72 7.39
N ALA A 186 -1.10 15.23 7.14
CA ALA A 186 -0.89 16.49 6.47
C ALA A 186 -1.11 16.35 4.95
N ASP A 187 -1.51 17.45 4.32
CA ASP A 187 -1.64 17.57 2.87
C ASP A 187 -0.27 17.51 2.19
N THR A 188 0.14 16.30 1.83
CA THR A 188 1.35 16.02 1.06
C THR A 188 1.01 15.12 -0.12
N PRO A 189 1.81 15.11 -1.21
CA PRO A 189 1.50 14.30 -2.38
C PRO A 189 1.28 12.83 -2.06
N GLY A 190 0.08 12.32 -2.40
CA GLY A 190 -0.31 10.93 -2.15
C GLY A 190 -0.65 10.61 -0.69
N PHE A 191 -0.73 11.61 0.18
CA PHE A 191 -1.07 11.50 1.61
C PHE A 191 -0.23 10.42 2.30
N ILE A 192 -0.85 9.42 2.95
CA ILE A 192 -0.13 8.27 3.52
C ILE A 192 -0.06 7.13 2.49
N VAL A 193 -1.22 6.61 2.09
CA VAL A 193 -1.29 5.33 1.36
C VAL A 193 -0.68 5.44 -0.03
N ASN A 194 -1.09 6.42 -0.83
CA ASN A 194 -0.57 6.56 -2.19
C ASN A 194 0.92 6.93 -2.25
N ARG A 195 1.48 7.51 -1.19
CA ARG A 195 2.91 7.77 -1.06
C ARG A 195 3.69 6.51 -0.70
N ILE A 196 3.29 5.83 0.38
CA ILE A 196 4.08 4.74 0.99
C ILE A 196 3.90 3.41 0.26
N ALA A 197 2.76 3.21 -0.44
CA ALA A 197 2.53 2.00 -1.21
C ALA A 197 3.26 1.95 -2.57
N ARG A 198 3.86 3.06 -3.04
CA ARG A 198 4.50 3.08 -4.37
C ARG A 198 5.60 2.03 -4.55
N PRO A 199 6.49 1.77 -3.57
CA PRO A 199 7.52 0.74 -3.73
C PRO A 199 6.98 -0.66 -4.04
N PHE A 200 5.80 -1.03 -3.54
CA PHE A 200 5.22 -2.34 -3.82
C PHE A 200 5.10 -2.64 -5.31
N TYR A 201 4.68 -1.65 -6.09
CA TYR A 201 4.60 -1.77 -7.55
C TYR A 201 5.96 -1.53 -8.19
N ALA A 202 6.63 -0.47 -7.77
CA ALA A 202 7.85 0.01 -8.41
C ALA A 202 9.01 -0.99 -8.30
N GLU A 203 9.14 -1.71 -7.17
CA GLU A 203 10.20 -2.70 -7.00
C GLU A 203 9.89 -3.99 -7.77
N ALA A 204 8.62 -4.43 -7.81
CA ALA A 204 8.22 -5.55 -8.65
C ALA A 204 8.49 -5.29 -10.14
N PHE A 205 8.14 -4.08 -10.62
CA PHE A 205 8.43 -3.68 -12.00
C PHE A 205 9.94 -3.60 -12.27
N ALA A 206 10.73 -3.09 -11.32
CA ALA A 206 12.19 -3.01 -11.47
C ALA A 206 12.83 -4.41 -11.59
N VAL A 207 12.39 -5.39 -10.80
CA VAL A 207 12.84 -6.79 -10.90
C VAL A 207 12.47 -7.39 -12.27
N HIS A 208 11.26 -7.13 -12.76
CA HIS A 208 10.83 -7.56 -14.08
C HIS A 208 11.60 -6.87 -15.21
N GLU A 209 11.81 -5.54 -15.13
CA GLU A 209 12.57 -4.77 -16.12
C GLU A 209 14.05 -5.19 -16.17
N ALA A 210 14.61 -5.62 -15.02
CA ALA A 210 15.93 -6.26 -14.95
C ALA A 210 15.97 -7.69 -15.51
N GLN A 211 14.81 -8.22 -15.96
CA GLN A 211 14.65 -9.58 -16.47
C GLN A 211 15.06 -10.69 -15.48
N ALA A 212 15.00 -10.38 -14.19
CA ALA A 212 15.34 -11.34 -13.15
C ALA A 212 14.24 -12.38 -12.91
N ALA A 213 12.97 -12.01 -13.11
CA ALA A 213 11.83 -12.92 -13.03
C ALA A 213 10.64 -12.44 -13.88
N ASP A 214 9.77 -13.36 -14.24
CA ASP A 214 8.49 -13.07 -14.90
C ASP A 214 7.43 -12.57 -13.89
N PRO A 215 6.35 -11.93 -14.37
CA PRO A 215 5.29 -11.41 -13.51
C PRO A 215 4.66 -12.45 -12.57
N ALA A 216 4.41 -13.68 -13.05
CA ALA A 216 3.76 -14.72 -12.26
C ALA A 216 4.65 -15.18 -11.10
N THR A 217 5.95 -15.30 -11.36
CA THR A 217 6.95 -15.65 -10.32
C THR A 217 7.06 -14.55 -9.27
N ILE A 218 7.16 -13.27 -9.70
CA ILE A 218 7.23 -12.14 -8.75
C ILE A 218 5.97 -12.07 -7.89
N ASP A 219 4.79 -12.20 -8.50
CA ASP A 219 3.51 -12.17 -7.78
C ASP A 219 3.39 -13.34 -6.78
N ALA A 220 3.82 -14.54 -7.17
CA ALA A 220 3.83 -15.69 -6.29
C ALA A 220 4.77 -15.49 -5.09
N VAL A 221 5.96 -14.93 -5.30
CA VAL A 221 6.90 -14.63 -4.22
C VAL A 221 6.33 -13.56 -3.28
N LEU A 222 5.72 -12.50 -3.81
CA LEU A 222 5.09 -11.48 -2.96
C LEU A 222 3.96 -12.07 -2.10
N ARG A 223 3.13 -12.98 -2.65
CA ARG A 223 2.04 -13.61 -1.89
C ARG A 223 2.56 -14.66 -0.91
N GLU A 224 3.33 -15.59 -1.39
CA GLU A 224 3.63 -16.86 -0.70
C GLU A 224 4.84 -16.75 0.22
N CYS A 225 5.77 -15.84 -0.07
CA CYS A 225 6.93 -15.51 0.74
C CYS A 225 6.71 -14.23 1.53
N GLY A 226 6.31 -13.13 0.86
CA GLY A 226 6.09 -11.82 1.47
C GLY A 226 4.81 -11.71 2.30
N GLY A 227 3.86 -12.64 2.13
CA GLY A 227 2.58 -12.65 2.87
C GLY A 227 1.59 -11.59 2.41
N PHE A 228 1.83 -10.92 1.28
CA PHE A 228 0.89 -9.98 0.69
C PHE A 228 -0.34 -10.72 0.15
N ARG A 229 -1.49 -10.07 0.19
CA ARG A 229 -2.75 -10.68 -0.26
C ARG A 229 -2.81 -10.89 -1.76
N MET A 230 -2.16 -10.02 -2.53
CA MET A 230 -2.03 -10.08 -3.98
C MET A 230 -0.60 -9.71 -4.36
N GLY A 231 -0.16 -10.18 -5.53
CA GLY A 231 1.07 -9.70 -6.14
C GLY A 231 0.89 -8.35 -6.81
N ALA A 232 1.99 -7.71 -7.18
CA ALA A 232 1.96 -6.35 -7.72
C ALA A 232 1.34 -6.27 -9.12
N PHE A 233 1.61 -7.26 -9.96
CA PHE A 233 1.13 -7.31 -11.34
C PHE A 233 -0.37 -7.62 -11.40
N GLU A 234 -0.84 -8.62 -10.64
CA GLU A 234 -2.26 -8.92 -10.56
C GLU A 234 -3.07 -7.79 -9.90
N LEU A 235 -2.49 -7.07 -8.94
CA LEU A 235 -3.14 -5.93 -8.29
C LEU A 235 -3.27 -4.74 -9.23
N THR A 236 -2.23 -4.43 -10.02
CA THR A 236 -2.32 -3.34 -11.00
C THR A 236 -3.27 -3.68 -12.15
N ASP A 237 -3.40 -4.94 -12.54
CA ASP A 237 -4.41 -5.39 -13.50
C ASP A 237 -5.84 -5.30 -12.94
N LEU A 238 -6.01 -5.50 -11.63
CA LEU A 238 -7.30 -5.32 -10.95
C LEU A 238 -7.71 -3.85 -10.85
N ILE A 239 -6.77 -2.96 -10.49
CA ILE A 239 -6.98 -1.52 -10.36
C ILE A 239 -7.21 -0.87 -11.74
N GLY A 240 -6.49 -1.33 -12.73
CA GLY A 240 -6.32 -0.76 -14.05
C GLY A 240 -4.97 -0.07 -14.18
N GLN A 241 -4.22 -0.45 -15.22
CA GLN A 241 -2.86 0.04 -15.46
C GLN A 241 -2.82 1.57 -15.64
N ASP A 242 -3.79 2.12 -16.34
CA ASP A 242 -3.97 3.57 -16.54
C ASP A 242 -4.23 4.31 -15.23
N VAL A 243 -5.03 3.74 -14.33
CA VAL A 243 -5.32 4.35 -13.03
C VAL A 243 -4.06 4.33 -12.14
N ASN A 244 -3.39 3.18 -12.04
CA ASN A 244 -2.19 3.06 -11.20
C ASN A 244 -1.03 3.92 -11.74
N GLU A 245 -0.83 3.93 -13.05
CA GLU A 245 0.19 4.77 -13.71
C GLU A 245 -0.09 6.26 -13.49
N SER A 246 -1.33 6.69 -13.68
CA SER A 246 -1.72 8.08 -13.47
C SER A 246 -1.48 8.56 -12.03
N VAL A 247 -1.81 7.73 -11.04
CA VAL A 247 -1.52 8.03 -9.63
C VAL A 247 -0.01 8.11 -9.38
N THR A 248 0.77 7.15 -9.90
CA THR A 248 2.24 7.15 -9.76
C THR A 248 2.84 8.40 -10.40
N HIS A 249 2.40 8.74 -11.61
CA HIS A 249 2.85 9.93 -12.32
C HIS A 249 2.51 11.22 -11.56
N SER A 250 1.28 11.33 -11.02
CA SER A 250 0.85 12.48 -10.22
C SER A 250 1.71 12.67 -8.97
N VAL A 251 1.98 11.60 -8.22
CA VAL A 251 2.85 11.64 -7.04
C VAL A 251 4.26 12.07 -7.43
N TRP A 252 4.83 11.45 -8.48
CA TRP A 252 6.17 11.78 -8.98
C TRP A 252 6.31 13.25 -9.40
N GLN A 253 5.34 13.78 -10.16
CA GLN A 253 5.32 15.18 -10.55
C GLN A 253 5.23 16.12 -9.34
N ALA A 254 4.37 15.79 -8.37
CA ALA A 254 4.15 16.61 -7.19
C ALA A 254 5.37 16.62 -6.23
N PHE A 255 6.23 15.59 -6.29
CA PHE A 255 7.53 15.55 -5.63
C PHE A 255 8.68 16.11 -6.49
N PHE A 256 8.37 16.95 -7.47
CA PHE A 256 9.37 17.57 -8.36
C PHE A 256 10.24 16.53 -9.07
N GLN A 257 9.65 15.43 -9.50
CA GLN A 257 10.31 14.34 -10.21
C GLN A 257 11.36 13.59 -9.37
N ASP A 258 11.15 13.49 -8.07
CA ASP A 258 12.00 12.67 -7.20
C ASP A 258 12.08 11.24 -7.75
N VAL A 259 13.30 10.78 -8.02
CA VAL A 259 13.56 9.47 -8.63
C VAL A 259 12.99 8.30 -7.82
N ARG A 260 12.82 8.48 -6.51
CA ARG A 260 12.22 7.47 -5.63
C ARG A 260 10.77 7.11 -5.99
N PHE A 261 10.08 7.98 -6.71
CA PHE A 261 8.70 7.80 -7.17
C PHE A 261 8.58 7.65 -8.69
N ALA A 262 9.69 7.49 -9.41
CA ALA A 262 9.71 7.44 -10.87
C ALA A 262 8.78 6.32 -11.40
N PRO A 263 7.92 6.62 -12.40
CA PRO A 263 7.07 5.63 -13.05
C PRO A 263 7.87 4.57 -13.81
N SER A 264 7.29 3.38 -13.98
CA SER A 264 7.85 2.29 -14.77
C SER A 264 7.57 2.48 -16.27
N LEU A 265 8.60 2.27 -17.10
CA LEU A 265 8.45 2.28 -18.54
C LEU A 265 7.62 1.06 -19.03
N ALA A 266 7.79 -0.09 -18.41
CA ALA A 266 7.04 -1.29 -18.75
C ALA A 266 5.53 -1.10 -18.51
N GLN A 267 5.14 -0.50 -17.38
CA GLN A 267 3.74 -0.16 -17.11
C GLN A 267 3.21 0.87 -18.12
N ARG A 268 3.99 1.91 -18.42
CA ARG A 268 3.61 2.92 -19.43
C ARG A 268 3.30 2.32 -20.77
N ARG A 269 4.10 1.36 -21.25
CA ARG A 269 3.86 0.66 -22.51
C ARG A 269 2.56 -0.14 -22.52
N LEU A 270 2.17 -0.74 -21.40
CA LEU A 270 0.85 -1.40 -21.29
C LEU A 270 -0.28 -0.37 -21.49
N VAL A 271 -0.21 0.76 -20.79
CA VAL A 271 -1.21 1.83 -20.94
C VAL A 271 -1.30 2.31 -22.38
N GLU A 272 -0.17 2.62 -23.03
CA GLU A 272 -0.10 3.07 -24.41
C GLU A 272 -0.63 2.03 -25.42
N SER A 273 -0.50 0.74 -25.11
CA SER A 273 -1.02 -0.35 -25.94
C SER A 273 -2.51 -0.67 -25.69
N GLY A 274 -3.16 0.01 -24.73
CA GLY A 274 -4.55 -0.28 -24.35
C GLY A 274 -4.73 -1.54 -23.49
N ARG A 275 -3.64 -2.17 -23.03
CA ARG A 275 -3.66 -3.33 -22.13
C ARG A 275 -3.85 -2.85 -20.69
N LEU A 276 -5.10 -2.54 -20.32
CA LEU A 276 -5.42 -1.84 -19.08
C LEU A 276 -5.77 -2.79 -17.92
N GLY A 277 -5.49 -4.07 -18.04
CA GLY A 277 -5.80 -5.10 -17.06
C GLY A 277 -7.18 -5.73 -17.27
N ARG A 278 -7.80 -6.20 -16.19
CA ARG A 278 -9.08 -6.95 -16.24
C ARG A 278 -10.18 -6.23 -17.02
N LYS A 279 -10.27 -4.92 -16.92
CA LYS A 279 -11.30 -4.12 -17.59
C LYS A 279 -11.20 -4.10 -19.12
N SER A 280 -10.02 -4.39 -19.66
CA SER A 280 -9.78 -4.50 -21.12
C SER A 280 -9.57 -5.95 -21.57
N GLY A 281 -9.70 -6.94 -20.68
CA GLY A 281 -9.42 -8.33 -20.94
C GLY A 281 -7.94 -8.69 -20.98
N HIS A 282 -7.04 -7.72 -21.03
CA HIS A 282 -5.59 -7.90 -21.08
C HIS A 282 -4.85 -6.85 -20.24
N GLY A 283 -3.81 -7.26 -19.56
CA GLY A 283 -2.87 -6.44 -18.83
C GLY A 283 -1.49 -7.10 -18.85
N TRP A 284 -0.89 -7.27 -17.69
CA TRP A 284 0.24 -8.19 -17.49
C TRP A 284 -0.17 -9.61 -17.81
N TYR A 285 -1.40 -9.96 -17.43
CA TYR A 285 -2.03 -11.26 -17.69
C TYR A 285 -3.11 -11.16 -18.75
N ASP A 286 -3.47 -12.32 -19.29
CA ASP A 286 -4.62 -12.50 -20.15
C ASP A 286 -5.85 -12.88 -19.28
N TYR A 287 -6.98 -12.22 -19.48
CA TYR A 287 -8.23 -12.42 -18.74
C TYR A 287 -9.37 -12.82 -19.68
N THR A 288 -9.06 -13.27 -20.89
CA THR A 288 -10.05 -13.87 -21.80
C THR A 288 -10.51 -15.23 -21.29
N ASP A 289 -11.69 -15.66 -21.72
CA ASP A 289 -12.29 -16.93 -21.24
C ASP A 289 -11.42 -18.16 -21.57
N ASP A 290 -10.59 -18.07 -22.63
CA ASP A 290 -9.71 -19.15 -23.09
C ASP A 290 -8.27 -19.02 -22.56
N ALA A 291 -7.99 -18.05 -21.69
CA ALA A 291 -6.64 -17.81 -21.18
C ALA A 291 -6.19 -18.94 -20.24
N GLU A 292 -5.02 -19.50 -20.51
CA GLU A 292 -4.38 -20.43 -19.59
C GLU A 292 -3.67 -19.66 -18.45
N PRO A 293 -3.79 -20.11 -17.19
CA PRO A 293 -3.05 -19.52 -16.07
C PRO A 293 -1.54 -19.60 -16.32
N VAL A 294 -0.83 -18.51 -16.08
CA VAL A 294 0.64 -18.50 -16.12
C VAL A 294 1.16 -18.98 -14.78
N GLU A 295 1.81 -20.15 -14.78
CA GLU A 295 2.38 -20.72 -13.58
C GLU A 295 3.70 -20.03 -13.21
N PRO A 296 3.95 -19.79 -11.91
CA PRO A 296 5.22 -19.24 -11.46
C PRO A 296 6.34 -20.26 -11.61
N HIS A 297 7.55 -19.80 -11.90
CA HIS A 297 8.72 -20.67 -11.91
C HIS A 297 8.82 -21.43 -10.58
N THR A 298 8.95 -22.75 -10.67
CA THR A 298 9.16 -23.66 -9.54
C THR A 298 10.27 -24.62 -9.87
N ALA A 299 11.31 -24.65 -9.05
CA ALA A 299 12.47 -25.49 -9.27
C ALA A 299 12.12 -26.98 -9.14
N GLU A 300 12.74 -27.78 -9.99
CA GLU A 300 12.65 -29.25 -9.92
C GLU A 300 13.12 -29.77 -8.56
N PRO A 301 12.66 -30.96 -8.15
CA PRO A 301 13.10 -31.59 -6.92
C PRO A 301 14.64 -31.76 -6.87
N ALA A 302 15.24 -31.42 -5.74
CA ALA A 302 16.66 -31.55 -5.48
C ALA A 302 16.90 -32.30 -4.17
N ASP A 303 18.06 -32.97 -4.07
CA ASP A 303 18.42 -33.71 -2.87
C ASP A 303 18.67 -32.78 -1.68
N ARG A 304 18.10 -33.14 -0.53
CA ARG A 304 18.33 -32.38 0.70
C ARG A 304 19.79 -32.52 1.14
N PRO A 305 20.44 -31.44 1.62
CA PRO A 305 21.78 -31.53 2.17
C PRO A 305 21.77 -32.33 3.49
N ALA A 306 22.87 -33.07 3.73
CA ALA A 306 23.02 -33.86 4.96
C ALA A 306 23.25 -32.97 6.20
N TYR A 307 23.89 -31.84 6.00
CA TYR A 307 24.21 -30.86 7.04
C TYR A 307 24.32 -29.46 6.44
N VAL A 308 24.28 -28.46 7.31
CA VAL A 308 24.69 -27.09 7.01
C VAL A 308 25.59 -26.57 8.14
N VAL A 309 26.47 -25.63 7.83
CA VAL A 309 27.26 -24.94 8.85
C VAL A 309 26.66 -23.53 9.01
N ALA A 310 26.30 -23.17 10.22
CA ALA A 310 25.79 -21.83 10.53
C ALA A 310 26.94 -20.96 11.08
N GLU A 311 27.28 -19.92 10.34
CA GLU A 311 28.23 -18.89 10.76
C GLU A 311 27.44 -17.69 11.25
N GLY A 312 27.39 -17.50 12.59
CA GLY A 312 26.56 -16.49 13.25
C GLY A 312 25.05 -16.76 13.19
N GLY A 313 24.27 -15.81 13.67
CA GLY A 313 22.80 -15.85 13.59
C GLY A 313 22.29 -15.33 12.25
N LEU A 314 21.17 -15.89 11.75
CA LEU A 314 20.59 -15.46 10.46
C LEU A 314 19.74 -14.16 10.58
N GLY A 315 19.90 -13.38 11.66
CA GLY A 315 19.13 -12.15 11.84
C GLY A 315 17.63 -12.34 11.66
N PRO A 316 16.97 -11.62 10.74
CA PRO A 316 15.54 -11.76 10.48
C PRO A 316 15.11 -13.18 10.04
N ALA A 317 16.04 -14.00 9.58
CA ALA A 317 15.78 -15.37 9.13
C ALA A 317 16.14 -16.45 10.20
N ALA A 318 16.28 -16.07 11.46
CA ALA A 318 16.68 -17.00 12.54
C ALA A 318 15.79 -18.25 12.65
N ASP A 319 14.50 -18.15 12.33
CA ASP A 319 13.57 -19.29 12.30
C ASP A 319 14.01 -20.40 11.32
N VAL A 320 14.74 -20.06 10.27
CA VAL A 320 15.24 -21.04 9.28
C VAL A 320 16.15 -22.07 9.94
N LEU A 321 17.02 -21.67 10.87
CA LEU A 321 17.88 -22.60 11.61
C LEU A 321 17.09 -23.62 12.44
N ALA A 322 16.04 -23.17 13.11
CA ALA A 322 15.15 -24.05 13.86
C ALA A 322 14.43 -25.04 12.93
N MET A 323 13.93 -24.56 11.79
CA MET A 323 13.26 -25.39 10.79
C MET A 323 14.21 -26.43 10.18
N ILE A 324 15.47 -26.08 9.93
CA ILE A 324 16.50 -27.02 9.43
C ILE A 324 16.70 -28.16 10.42
N ARG A 325 16.82 -27.87 11.72
CA ARG A 325 16.93 -28.89 12.76
C ARG A 325 15.69 -29.77 12.85
N GLU A 326 14.49 -29.17 12.80
CA GLU A 326 13.21 -29.89 12.79
C GLU A 326 13.07 -30.83 11.59
N ALA A 327 13.62 -30.45 10.43
CA ALA A 327 13.66 -31.30 9.24
C ALA A 327 14.69 -32.45 9.32
N GLY A 328 15.42 -32.54 10.43
CA GLY A 328 16.42 -33.57 10.65
C GLY A 328 17.71 -33.38 9.85
N ILE A 329 18.00 -32.14 9.46
CA ILE A 329 19.29 -31.78 8.83
C ILE A 329 20.23 -31.32 9.94
N GLN A 330 21.46 -31.83 9.93
CA GLN A 330 22.44 -31.45 10.95
C GLN A 330 22.86 -29.98 10.79
N VAL A 331 22.74 -29.21 11.85
CA VAL A 331 23.29 -27.84 11.93
C VAL A 331 24.56 -27.87 12.75
N ARG A 332 25.68 -27.49 12.15
CA ARG A 332 26.97 -27.26 12.82
C ARG A 332 27.10 -25.78 13.03
N GLU A 333 27.43 -25.37 14.23
CA GLU A 333 27.62 -23.93 14.56
C GLU A 333 29.12 -23.66 14.63
N GLU A 334 29.55 -22.62 13.95
CA GLU A 334 30.92 -22.10 14.03
C GLU A 334 30.83 -20.64 14.54
N ASP A 335 31.53 -20.39 15.63
CA ASP A 335 31.68 -19.05 16.23
C ASP A 335 32.72 -18.26 15.41
N GLU A 336 32.32 -17.79 14.26
CA GLU A 336 33.12 -16.82 13.52
C GLU A 336 32.47 -15.42 13.61
N ASP A 337 33.31 -14.44 13.95
CA ASP A 337 32.97 -13.02 14.11
C ASP A 337 32.57 -12.32 12.77
N HIS A 338 32.36 -13.08 11.71
CA HIS A 338 32.32 -12.56 10.35
C HIS A 338 31.13 -13.05 9.52
N GLY A 339 29.91 -12.77 9.94
CA GLY A 339 28.78 -12.86 9.03
C GLY A 339 27.60 -13.72 9.50
N THR A 340 26.46 -13.49 8.85
CA THR A 340 25.19 -14.18 9.09
C THR A 340 24.85 -15.02 7.87
N ARG A 341 25.43 -16.25 7.74
CA ARG A 341 25.26 -17.11 6.57
C ARG A 341 25.20 -18.59 6.92
N LEU A 342 24.71 -19.37 5.98
CA LEU A 342 24.84 -20.84 6.00
C LEU A 342 25.87 -21.29 4.98
N VAL A 343 26.75 -22.18 5.36
CA VAL A 343 27.64 -22.86 4.41
C VAL A 343 27.07 -24.26 4.12
N LEU A 344 26.90 -24.55 2.84
CA LEU A 344 26.36 -25.80 2.32
C LEU A 344 27.46 -26.87 2.21
N PRO A 345 27.13 -28.18 2.05
CA PRO A 345 28.13 -29.24 1.93
C PRO A 345 29.13 -29.04 0.81
N SER A 346 28.74 -28.38 -0.29
CA SER A 346 29.64 -28.00 -1.40
C SER A 346 30.71 -26.98 -1.00
N GLY A 347 30.54 -26.30 0.14
CA GLY A 347 31.33 -25.15 0.55
C GLY A 347 30.76 -23.81 0.09
N GLY A 348 29.72 -23.83 -0.74
CA GLY A 348 29.02 -22.62 -1.18
C GLY A 348 28.17 -21.98 -0.07
N GLN A 349 27.89 -20.72 -0.21
CA GLN A 349 27.23 -19.91 0.83
C GLN A 349 25.76 -19.66 0.49
N LEU A 350 24.92 -19.65 1.51
CA LEU A 350 23.51 -19.27 1.44
C LEU A 350 23.27 -18.09 2.38
N VAL A 351 22.89 -16.94 1.83
CA VAL A 351 22.82 -15.65 2.51
C VAL A 351 21.42 -15.05 2.36
N LEU A 352 20.91 -14.44 3.44
CA LEU A 352 19.68 -13.63 3.34
C LEU A 352 19.96 -12.40 2.45
N ALA A 353 19.00 -12.05 1.59
CA ALA A 353 19.08 -10.86 0.74
C ALA A 353 19.43 -9.61 1.55
N ASP A 354 20.55 -8.99 1.24
CA ASP A 354 21.17 -7.87 1.95
C ASP A 354 21.41 -6.63 1.06
N GLY A 355 21.00 -6.69 -0.20
CA GLY A 355 21.22 -5.60 -1.17
C GLY A 355 22.48 -5.79 -2.02
N GLN A 356 23.27 -6.83 -1.76
CA GLN A 356 24.44 -7.18 -2.56
C GLN A 356 24.06 -8.06 -3.76
N THR A 357 25.01 -8.34 -4.64
CA THR A 357 24.86 -9.20 -5.82
C THR A 357 25.83 -10.38 -5.75
N SER A 358 25.40 -11.52 -6.25
CA SER A 358 26.23 -12.73 -6.26
C SER A 358 27.50 -12.61 -7.13
N VAL A 359 27.58 -11.65 -8.04
CA VAL A 359 28.79 -11.41 -8.84
C VAL A 359 29.98 -10.89 -8.03
N GLU A 360 29.73 -10.36 -6.82
CA GLU A 360 30.79 -9.85 -5.94
C GLU A 360 31.48 -10.97 -5.14
N PHE A 361 30.80 -12.12 -5.06
CA PHE A 361 31.24 -13.25 -4.24
C PHE A 361 31.28 -14.53 -5.07
N ARG A 362 32.21 -15.40 -4.74
CA ARG A 362 32.23 -16.72 -5.37
C ARG A 362 31.27 -17.64 -4.66
N ASP A 363 30.50 -18.39 -5.46
CA ASP A 363 29.66 -19.50 -5.01
C ASP A 363 28.68 -19.13 -3.89
N VAL A 364 27.92 -18.05 -4.12
CA VAL A 364 26.87 -17.55 -3.22
C VAL A 364 25.50 -17.74 -3.84
N VAL A 365 24.54 -18.18 -3.03
CA VAL A 365 23.09 -18.15 -3.31
C VAL A 365 22.45 -17.21 -2.29
N TYR A 366 21.70 -16.24 -2.76
CA TYR A 366 20.84 -15.42 -1.90
C TYR A 366 19.45 -16.04 -1.78
N PHE A 367 18.83 -15.93 -0.59
CA PHE A 367 17.42 -16.25 -0.39
C PHE A 367 16.66 -15.03 0.09
N ASP A 368 15.40 -14.91 -0.34
CA ASP A 368 14.60 -13.71 -0.06
C ASP A 368 14.05 -13.68 1.37
N LEU A 369 13.72 -12.47 1.84
CA LEU A 369 13.05 -12.24 3.09
C LEU A 369 11.63 -12.82 3.05
N ALA A 370 11.26 -13.61 4.04
CA ALA A 370 9.89 -14.04 4.25
C ALA A 370 9.25 -13.26 5.42
N LEU A 371 7.97 -12.96 5.30
CA LEU A 371 7.20 -12.38 6.41
C LEU A 371 7.24 -13.30 7.64
N ASP A 372 7.09 -14.60 7.39
CA ASP A 372 7.12 -15.66 8.40
C ASP A 372 7.60 -16.93 7.69
N TYR A 373 8.85 -17.34 7.94
CA TYR A 373 9.45 -18.50 7.27
C TYR A 373 8.70 -19.80 7.57
N ARG A 374 8.05 -19.93 8.71
CA ARG A 374 7.26 -21.13 9.04
C ARG A 374 5.99 -21.23 8.20
N ARG A 375 5.34 -20.09 7.95
CA ARG A 375 4.06 -20.02 7.23
C ARG A 375 4.23 -19.85 5.72
N ALA A 376 5.35 -19.29 5.28
CA ALA A 376 5.66 -19.13 3.87
C ALA A 376 5.61 -20.48 3.15
N THR A 377 4.96 -20.55 2.00
CA THR A 377 4.87 -21.75 1.17
C THR A 377 5.88 -21.76 0.04
N ARG A 378 6.49 -20.61 -0.24
CA ARG A 378 7.51 -20.42 -1.29
C ARG A 378 8.67 -19.62 -0.73
N ILE A 379 9.86 -19.84 -1.30
CA ILE A 379 11.03 -18.99 -1.14
C ILE A 379 11.65 -18.71 -2.50
N ALA A 380 12.12 -17.47 -2.71
CA ALA A 380 12.93 -17.14 -3.88
C ALA A 380 14.41 -17.34 -3.56
N LEU A 381 15.14 -17.89 -4.52
CA LEU A 381 16.60 -18.00 -4.51
C LEU A 381 17.16 -17.22 -5.70
N SER A 382 18.27 -16.54 -5.50
CA SER A 382 19.03 -15.86 -6.55
C SER A 382 20.45 -16.40 -6.59
N ALA A 383 20.90 -16.76 -7.78
CA ALA A 383 22.23 -17.30 -8.02
C ALA A 383 22.90 -16.54 -9.17
N GLY A 384 24.16 -16.22 -9.01
CA GLY A 384 24.94 -15.54 -10.04
C GLY A 384 25.67 -16.49 -11.00
N HIS A 385 26.40 -15.89 -11.92
CA HIS A 385 27.14 -16.62 -12.93
C HIS A 385 28.21 -17.56 -12.34
N ASP A 386 28.82 -17.17 -11.23
CA ASP A 386 29.92 -17.92 -10.58
C ASP A 386 29.40 -18.87 -9.48
N THR A 387 28.08 -18.99 -9.30
CA THR A 387 27.49 -19.96 -8.40
C THR A 387 27.60 -21.37 -9.00
N LEU A 388 28.16 -22.31 -8.26
CA LEU A 388 28.27 -23.68 -8.71
C LEU A 388 26.87 -24.33 -8.79
N PRO A 389 26.59 -25.14 -9.82
CA PRO A 389 25.31 -25.85 -9.94
C PRO A 389 24.98 -26.72 -8.71
N GLN A 390 25.99 -27.28 -8.07
CA GLN A 390 25.84 -28.09 -6.86
C GLN A 390 25.35 -27.23 -5.69
N THR A 391 25.92 -26.04 -5.47
CA THR A 391 25.52 -25.10 -4.41
C THR A 391 24.08 -24.70 -4.57
N LEU A 392 23.67 -24.33 -5.81
CA LEU A 392 22.28 -24.00 -6.09
C LEU A 392 21.34 -25.19 -5.84
N SER A 393 21.75 -26.41 -6.28
CA SER A 393 20.97 -27.62 -6.05
C SER A 393 20.80 -27.92 -4.55
N GLU A 394 21.88 -27.80 -3.76
CA GLU A 394 21.82 -27.97 -2.30
C GLU A 394 20.93 -26.91 -1.62
N ALA A 395 20.97 -25.66 -2.06
CA ALA A 395 20.09 -24.60 -1.56
C ALA A 395 18.61 -24.88 -1.89
N ILE A 396 18.31 -25.34 -3.11
CA ILE A 396 16.96 -25.76 -3.51
C ILE A 396 16.50 -26.94 -2.63
N GLY A 397 17.30 -28.01 -2.53
CA GLY A 397 16.97 -29.18 -1.73
C GLY A 397 16.80 -28.87 -0.25
N LEU A 398 17.54 -27.89 0.29
CA LEU A 398 17.38 -27.40 1.65
C LEU A 398 15.97 -26.84 1.87
N PHE A 399 15.55 -25.84 1.09
CA PHE A 399 14.24 -25.22 1.28
C PHE A 399 13.09 -26.16 0.93
N GLN A 400 13.26 -27.04 -0.05
CA GLN A 400 12.26 -28.09 -0.33
C GLN A 400 12.12 -29.07 0.85
N ALA A 401 13.20 -29.43 1.53
CA ALA A 401 13.15 -30.23 2.76
C ALA A 401 12.44 -29.52 3.92
N LEU A 402 12.41 -28.16 3.90
CA LEU A 402 11.62 -27.36 4.83
C LEU A 402 10.14 -27.21 4.37
N GLY A 403 9.70 -27.92 3.34
CA GLY A 403 8.35 -27.89 2.81
C GLY A 403 8.02 -26.66 1.97
N LYS A 404 9.03 -26.00 1.39
CA LYS A 404 8.85 -24.80 0.54
C LYS A 404 8.90 -25.16 -0.94
N GLN A 405 8.07 -24.53 -1.75
CA GLN A 405 8.34 -24.38 -3.17
C GLN A 405 9.50 -23.39 -3.34
N VAL A 406 10.31 -23.59 -4.36
CA VAL A 406 11.48 -22.75 -4.61
C VAL A 406 11.38 -22.12 -5.99
N SER A 407 11.47 -20.79 -6.06
CA SER A 407 11.62 -20.07 -7.32
C SER A 407 13.05 -19.58 -7.45
N VAL A 408 13.74 -20.01 -8.49
CA VAL A 408 15.07 -19.48 -8.83
C VAL A 408 14.88 -18.30 -9.76
N ILE A 409 15.43 -17.15 -9.37
CA ILE A 409 15.37 -15.89 -10.13
C ILE A 409 16.78 -15.45 -10.53
N GLY A 410 16.86 -14.53 -11.48
CA GLY A 410 18.13 -13.91 -11.86
C GLY A 410 18.77 -13.13 -10.72
N ASP A 411 20.08 -12.85 -10.85
CA ASP A 411 20.82 -12.07 -9.85
C ASP A 411 20.32 -10.61 -9.85
N VAL A 412 19.55 -10.29 -8.82
CA VAL A 412 19.01 -8.94 -8.59
C VAL A 412 19.20 -8.55 -7.14
N PRO A 413 19.98 -7.49 -6.86
CA PRO A 413 20.25 -7.05 -5.49
C PRO A 413 18.98 -6.78 -4.70
N GLY A 414 18.93 -7.26 -3.45
CA GLY A 414 17.77 -7.10 -2.57
C GLY A 414 16.54 -7.93 -2.95
N MET A 415 16.64 -8.75 -3.98
CA MET A 415 15.64 -9.70 -4.47
C MET A 415 14.24 -9.07 -4.66
N ILE A 416 13.15 -9.67 -4.18
CA ILE A 416 11.77 -9.19 -4.39
C ILE A 416 11.18 -8.62 -3.10
N VAL A 417 11.08 -9.44 -2.06
CA VAL A 417 10.41 -9.05 -0.80
C VAL A 417 11.29 -8.11 0.02
N ALA A 418 12.58 -8.44 0.17
CA ALA A 418 13.48 -7.67 1.02
C ALA A 418 13.61 -6.22 0.54
N ARG A 419 13.83 -5.98 -0.78
CA ARG A 419 13.91 -4.63 -1.34
C ARG A 419 12.58 -3.86 -1.23
N THR A 420 11.45 -4.55 -1.47
CA THR A 420 10.12 -3.94 -1.37
C THR A 420 9.85 -3.46 0.05
N VAL A 421 10.11 -4.31 1.05
CA VAL A 421 9.87 -3.99 2.46
C VAL A 421 10.81 -2.88 2.94
N ALA A 422 12.11 -2.95 2.60
CA ALA A 422 13.07 -1.91 2.96
C ALA A 422 12.67 -0.52 2.40
N ARG A 423 12.23 -0.46 1.14
CA ARG A 423 11.73 0.79 0.53
C ARG A 423 10.46 1.31 1.18
N VAL A 424 9.52 0.44 1.56
CA VAL A 424 8.28 0.82 2.27
C VAL A 424 8.63 1.39 3.66
N ILE A 425 9.57 0.77 4.38
CA ILE A 425 10.06 1.25 5.68
C ILE A 425 10.71 2.63 5.52
N ASP A 426 11.59 2.83 4.53
CA ASP A 426 12.26 4.10 4.30
C ASP A 426 11.28 5.26 4.06
N LEU A 427 10.30 5.05 3.15
CA LEU A 427 9.28 6.07 2.88
C LEU A 427 8.39 6.39 4.09
N ALA A 428 8.14 5.40 4.94
CA ALA A 428 7.39 5.61 6.18
C ALA A 428 8.17 6.46 7.19
N HIS A 429 9.45 6.16 7.41
CA HIS A 429 10.32 6.99 8.26
C HIS A 429 10.47 8.42 7.72
N ASP A 430 10.64 8.57 6.40
CA ASP A 430 10.68 9.89 5.75
C ASP A 430 9.36 10.66 5.94
N ALA A 431 8.22 9.98 5.88
CA ALA A 431 6.91 10.59 6.09
C ALA A 431 6.72 11.11 7.53
N VAL A 432 7.09 10.30 8.53
CA VAL A 432 7.04 10.74 9.94
C VAL A 432 7.97 11.93 10.19
N ALA A 433 9.21 11.86 9.71
CA ALA A 433 10.18 12.93 9.89
C ALA A 433 9.75 14.25 9.21
N LYS A 434 8.92 14.18 8.17
CA LYS A 434 8.33 15.34 7.49
C LYS A 434 6.98 15.77 8.07
N GLY A 435 6.54 15.16 9.18
CA GLY A 435 5.28 15.51 9.84
C GLY A 435 4.03 15.16 9.04
N VAL A 436 4.10 14.15 8.18
CA VAL A 436 2.94 13.71 7.38
C VAL A 436 1.89 13.05 8.24
N ALA A 437 2.30 12.08 9.09
CA ALA A 437 1.44 11.35 10.00
C ALA A 437 2.27 10.71 11.13
N THR A 438 1.59 10.15 12.14
CA THR A 438 2.23 9.35 13.18
C THR A 438 2.59 7.95 12.69
N GLU A 439 3.50 7.25 13.38
CA GLU A 439 3.82 5.85 13.09
C GLU A 439 2.57 4.95 13.15
N GLU A 440 1.71 5.15 14.15
CA GLU A 440 0.48 4.39 14.35
C GLU A 440 -0.53 4.62 13.22
N ASP A 441 -0.70 5.87 12.78
CA ASP A 441 -1.58 6.20 11.64
C ASP A 441 -1.06 5.60 10.35
N ILE A 442 0.26 5.61 10.13
CA ILE A 442 0.89 5.00 8.94
C ILE A 442 0.70 3.48 8.95
N ASP A 443 1.03 2.80 10.06
CA ASP A 443 0.83 1.35 10.17
C ASP A 443 -0.64 0.98 9.94
N THR A 444 -1.57 1.74 10.52
CA THR A 444 -3.01 1.55 10.34
C THR A 444 -3.44 1.77 8.89
N ALA A 445 -2.96 2.85 8.26
CA ALA A 445 -3.29 3.18 6.87
C ALA A 445 -2.83 2.10 5.91
N MET A 446 -1.61 1.58 6.07
CA MET A 446 -1.07 0.56 5.18
C MET A 446 -1.77 -0.80 5.35
N ARG A 447 -2.12 -1.18 6.58
CA ARG A 447 -2.88 -2.43 6.81
C ARG A 447 -4.30 -2.35 6.29
N LEU A 448 -5.01 -1.24 6.52
CA LEU A 448 -6.44 -1.13 6.20
C LEU A 448 -6.73 -0.57 4.80
N GLY A 449 -5.82 0.22 4.23
CA GLY A 449 -5.99 0.84 2.91
C GLY A 449 -5.53 -0.04 1.76
N VAL A 450 -4.42 -0.77 1.94
CA VAL A 450 -3.83 -1.63 0.90
C VAL A 450 -3.63 -3.08 1.32
N ASN A 451 -4.21 -3.48 2.47
CA ASN A 451 -4.17 -4.85 3.00
C ASN A 451 -2.75 -5.41 3.16
N TYR A 452 -1.79 -4.58 3.56
CA TYR A 452 -0.47 -5.08 3.89
C TYR A 452 -0.54 -6.00 5.12
N PRO A 453 0.27 -7.07 5.16
CA PRO A 453 0.25 -8.03 6.27
C PRO A 453 0.73 -7.40 7.59
N LEU A 454 1.64 -6.44 7.51
CA LEU A 454 2.14 -5.61 8.62
C LEU A 454 2.22 -4.15 8.19
N GLY A 455 2.20 -3.24 9.15
CA GLY A 455 2.57 -1.85 8.93
C GLY A 455 4.10 -1.69 8.77
N PRO A 456 4.55 -0.58 8.15
CA PRO A 456 5.98 -0.33 7.93
C PRO A 456 6.81 -0.31 9.22
N PHE A 457 6.28 0.27 10.29
CA PHE A 457 6.97 0.32 11.59
C PHE A 457 6.89 -1.01 12.33
N GLU A 458 5.82 -1.80 12.14
CA GLU A 458 5.76 -3.19 12.62
C GLU A 458 6.86 -4.04 11.96
N TRP A 459 7.09 -3.88 10.64
CA TRP A 459 8.21 -4.52 9.95
C TRP A 459 9.55 -4.03 10.48
N SER A 460 9.75 -2.70 10.59
CA SER A 460 11.01 -2.13 11.08
C SER A 460 11.39 -2.69 12.46
N ARG A 461 10.44 -2.79 13.37
CA ARG A 461 10.66 -3.40 14.70
C ARG A 461 11.00 -4.88 14.64
N ARG A 462 10.38 -5.63 13.71
CA ARG A 462 10.59 -7.08 13.59
C ARG A 462 11.91 -7.44 12.94
N LEU A 463 12.33 -6.67 11.94
CA LEU A 463 13.54 -6.94 11.16
C LEU A 463 14.84 -6.45 11.83
N GLY A 464 14.72 -5.53 12.77
CA GLY A 464 15.85 -4.82 13.36
C GLY A 464 16.01 -3.42 12.77
N ARG A 465 16.70 -2.58 13.52
CA ARG A 465 16.78 -1.13 13.22
C ARG A 465 17.60 -0.82 11.96
N ASP A 466 18.60 -1.61 11.70
CA ASP A 466 19.62 -1.46 10.66
C ASP A 466 19.24 -2.14 9.35
N PHE A 467 18.48 -3.23 9.39
CA PHE A 467 18.18 -4.07 8.22
C PHE A 467 17.77 -3.27 6.97
N ALA A 468 16.78 -2.38 7.10
CA ALA A 468 16.29 -1.63 5.94
C ALA A 468 17.31 -0.59 5.46
N TYR A 469 18.07 0.01 6.39
CA TYR A 469 19.12 0.95 6.05
C TYR A 469 20.26 0.26 5.32
N ASP A 470 20.81 -0.82 5.88
CA ASP A 470 21.96 -1.53 5.32
C ASP A 470 21.64 -2.06 3.91
N LEU A 471 20.45 -2.70 3.75
CA LEU A 471 20.00 -3.18 2.45
C LEU A 471 19.88 -2.05 1.41
N LEU A 472 19.32 -0.90 1.79
CA LEU A 472 19.18 0.24 0.87
C LEU A 472 20.50 0.94 0.58
N ASP A 473 21.43 1.02 1.53
CA ASP A 473 22.76 1.57 1.35
C ASP A 473 23.57 0.71 0.36
N ASP A 474 23.52 -0.59 0.52
CA ASP A 474 24.11 -1.56 -0.41
C ASP A 474 23.49 -1.47 -1.81
N LEU A 475 22.17 -1.35 -1.92
CA LEU A 475 21.50 -1.11 -3.19
C LEU A 475 21.92 0.22 -3.83
N HIS A 476 22.04 1.28 -3.03
CA HIS A 476 22.46 2.60 -3.51
C HIS A 476 23.90 2.62 -4.04
N LEU A 477 24.79 1.88 -3.42
CA LEU A 477 26.17 1.73 -3.90
C LEU A 477 26.23 1.09 -5.30
N ARG A 478 25.29 0.19 -5.61
CA ARG A 478 25.22 -0.55 -6.89
C ARG A 478 24.35 0.17 -7.94
N ASP A 479 23.35 0.91 -7.49
CA ASP A 479 22.52 1.80 -8.33
C ASP A 479 22.58 3.24 -7.80
N PRO A 480 23.59 4.02 -8.23
CA PRO A 480 23.79 5.40 -7.75
C PRO A 480 22.79 6.42 -8.35
N SER A 481 21.70 5.97 -8.97
CA SER A 481 20.66 6.86 -9.51
C SER A 481 19.98 7.74 -8.45
N GLY A 482 20.14 7.41 -7.17
CA GLY A 482 19.48 8.02 -6.03
C GLY A 482 18.14 7.37 -5.68
N ARG A 483 17.68 6.40 -6.48
CA ARG A 483 16.42 5.68 -6.21
C ARG A 483 16.43 4.96 -4.86
N TYR A 484 17.57 4.39 -4.50
CA TYR A 484 17.74 3.58 -3.28
C TYR A 484 18.47 4.32 -2.16
N ALA A 485 18.85 5.58 -2.36
CA ALA A 485 19.50 6.37 -1.31
C ALA A 485 18.62 6.40 -0.05
N PRO A 486 19.11 5.86 1.11
CA PRO A 486 18.35 5.87 2.34
C PRO A 486 18.01 7.30 2.77
N SER A 487 16.81 7.51 3.29
CA SER A 487 16.44 8.81 3.83
C SER A 487 17.24 9.13 5.10
N LEU A 488 17.44 10.42 5.38
CA LEU A 488 18.10 10.85 6.62
C LEU A 488 17.31 10.37 7.86
N ALA A 489 16.00 10.19 7.73
CA ALA A 489 15.17 9.67 8.80
C ALA A 489 15.50 8.21 9.12
N LEU A 490 15.61 7.37 8.09
CA LEU A 490 16.00 5.97 8.25
C LEU A 490 17.44 5.84 8.78
N TYR A 491 18.38 6.64 8.25
CA TYR A 491 19.74 6.72 8.78
C TYR A 491 19.75 7.02 10.29
N ARG A 492 19.01 8.05 10.71
CA ARG A 492 18.91 8.41 12.13
C ARG A 492 18.28 7.31 12.97
N HIS A 493 17.30 6.60 12.43
CA HIS A 493 16.70 5.46 13.11
C HIS A 493 17.71 4.34 13.29
N ALA A 494 18.44 3.95 12.25
CA ALA A 494 19.44 2.87 12.32
C ALA A 494 20.56 3.14 13.34
N TYR A 495 21.04 4.38 13.39
CA TYR A 495 22.20 4.76 14.22
C TYR A 495 21.85 5.54 15.48
N ALA A 496 20.57 5.74 15.81
CA ALA A 496 20.21 6.38 17.08
C ALA A 496 20.73 5.51 18.24
N THR A 497 21.67 6.05 19.02
CA THR A 497 22.04 5.43 20.30
C THR A 497 20.82 5.41 21.21
N GLU A 498 20.50 4.25 21.79
CA GLU A 498 19.52 4.19 22.86
C GLU A 498 19.94 5.19 23.94
N LYS A 499 19.08 6.18 24.21
CA LYS A 499 19.25 6.97 25.42
C LYS A 499 19.23 5.96 26.58
N ARG A 500 20.36 5.78 27.24
CA ARG A 500 20.40 5.04 28.52
C ARG A 500 19.34 5.67 29.43
N GLU A 501 18.21 4.99 29.61
CA GLU A 501 17.30 5.26 30.69
C GLU A 501 18.09 4.98 31.97
N GLY A 502 18.54 6.03 32.60
CA GLY A 502 19.28 5.90 33.89
C GLY A 502 20.43 6.89 34.06
N ALA A 503 20.18 8.16 33.82
CA ALA A 503 21.02 9.22 34.38
C ALA A 503 20.13 10.44 34.69
N SER A 504 19.46 10.38 35.84
CA SER A 504 18.95 11.53 36.57
C SER A 504 19.38 11.41 38.00
#